data_667a28c6e219eb1e6e83125d88e63362
#
_entry.id   667a28c6e219eb1e6e83125d88e63362
#
_cell.length_a   1.000
_cell.length_b   1.000
_cell.length_c   1.000
_cell.angle_alpha   90.00
_cell.angle_beta   90.00
_cell.angle_gamma   90.00
#
_symmetry.space_group_name_H-M   'P 1'
#
loop_
_entity.id
_entity.type
_entity.pdbx_description
1 polymer ?
#
loop_
_entity_poly.entity_id
_entity_poly.type
_entity_poly.pdbx_seq_one_letter_code
_entity_poly.pdbx_strand_id
1 'polypeptide(L)'
;MEPSRILITRKRSFKNLFALCLCVSVVGLLAGCDVQRRKSDAELGLNPQQIAGRKIYDNLCDRCHAPYSSRGRQGPSMKGVFRRQYLPMSGMPANDDRVTDVIRMGRNKMPGYSQVLNQQQINDLLAYLHTL
;
A
#
# COMPACT_ATOMS: atom_id res chain seq x y z
N MET A 1 -3.04 -52.83 -40.42
CA MET A 1 -3.62 -51.53 -39.97
C MET A 1 -3.61 -51.54 -38.46
N GLU A 2 -2.67 -50.79 -37.84
CA GLU A 2 -2.46 -50.87 -36.38
C GLU A 2 -3.21 -49.73 -35.65
N PRO A 3 -4.28 -50.08 -34.91
CA PRO A 3 -5.00 -49.09 -34.13
C PRO A 3 -4.29 -48.58 -32.86
N SER A 4 -3.14 -49.17 -32.52
CA SER A 4 -2.46 -48.93 -31.24
C SER A 4 -1.62 -47.63 -31.23
N ARG A 5 -1.19 -47.10 -32.35
CA ARG A 5 -0.34 -45.88 -32.40
C ARG A 5 -1.09 -44.59 -32.18
N ILE A 6 -2.38 -44.53 -32.52
CA ILE A 6 -3.19 -43.31 -32.39
C ILE A 6 -3.56 -43.01 -30.91
N LEU A 7 -3.73 -44.04 -30.10
CA LEU A 7 -4.10 -43.89 -28.68
C LEU A 7 -2.95 -43.38 -27.81
N ILE A 8 -1.70 -43.74 -28.16
CA ILE A 8 -0.52 -43.35 -27.37
C ILE A 8 -0.20 -41.84 -27.57
N THR A 9 -0.33 -41.35 -28.79
CA THR A 9 -0.10 -39.92 -29.11
C THR A 9 -1.15 -39.01 -28.47
N ARG A 10 -2.43 -39.44 -28.42
CA ARG A 10 -3.50 -38.69 -27.79
C ARG A 10 -3.32 -38.57 -26.27
N LYS A 11 -2.84 -39.64 -25.61
CA LYS A 11 -2.58 -39.66 -24.15
C LYS A 11 -1.39 -38.81 -23.74
N ARG A 12 -0.33 -38.72 -24.58
CA ARG A 12 0.81 -37.82 -24.38
C ARG A 12 0.44 -36.36 -24.55
N SER A 13 -0.37 -36.04 -25.55
CA SER A 13 -0.83 -34.66 -25.80
C SER A 13 -1.68 -34.13 -24.62
N PHE A 14 -2.54 -34.98 -24.05
CA PHE A 14 -3.38 -34.60 -22.91
C PHE A 14 -2.57 -34.34 -21.63
N LYS A 15 -1.53 -35.16 -21.38
CA LYS A 15 -0.61 -34.95 -20.24
C LYS A 15 0.19 -33.65 -20.37
N ASN A 16 0.64 -33.32 -21.59
CA ASN A 16 1.38 -32.09 -21.86
C ASN A 16 0.46 -30.86 -21.73
N LEU A 17 -0.77 -30.94 -22.20
CA LEU A 17 -1.77 -29.87 -22.06
C LEU A 17 -2.12 -29.62 -20.58
N PHE A 18 -2.28 -30.69 -19.80
CA PHE A 18 -2.56 -30.60 -18.37
C PHE A 18 -1.38 -30.00 -17.59
N ALA A 19 -0.15 -30.41 -17.92
CA ALA A 19 1.06 -29.83 -17.33
C ALA A 19 1.21 -28.33 -17.68
N LEU A 20 0.91 -27.94 -18.92
CA LEU A 20 0.94 -26.54 -19.36
C LEU A 20 -0.10 -25.70 -18.62
N CYS A 21 -1.31 -26.19 -18.47
CA CYS A 21 -2.36 -25.50 -17.71
C CYS A 21 -1.98 -25.35 -16.23
N LEU A 22 -1.37 -26.37 -15.65
CA LEU A 22 -0.91 -26.33 -14.25
C LEU A 22 0.20 -25.27 -14.07
N CYS A 23 1.17 -25.21 -14.98
CA CYS A 23 2.24 -24.21 -14.95
C CYS A 23 1.70 -22.78 -15.08
N VAL A 24 0.74 -22.54 -16.00
CA VAL A 24 0.12 -21.24 -16.20
C VAL A 24 -0.67 -20.81 -14.95
N SER A 25 -1.37 -21.76 -14.30
CA SER A 25 -2.12 -21.49 -13.07
C SER A 25 -1.19 -21.13 -11.90
N VAL A 26 -0.06 -21.82 -11.76
CA VAL A 26 0.93 -21.54 -10.69
C VAL A 26 1.59 -20.19 -10.92
N VAL A 27 1.98 -19.84 -12.15
CA VAL A 27 2.55 -18.53 -12.49
C VAL A 27 1.54 -17.41 -12.24
N GLY A 28 0.26 -17.62 -12.56
CA GLY A 28 -0.81 -16.65 -12.27
C GLY A 28 -1.03 -16.40 -10.77
N LEU A 29 -0.89 -17.43 -9.94
CA LEU A 29 -1.00 -17.30 -8.47
C LEU A 29 0.18 -16.55 -7.86
N LEU A 30 1.39 -16.69 -8.43
CA LEU A 30 2.59 -15.99 -7.96
C LEU A 30 2.61 -14.50 -8.38
N ALA A 31 1.96 -14.14 -9.48
CA ALA A 31 1.84 -12.75 -9.93
C ALA A 31 0.82 -11.91 -9.12
N GLY A 32 0.01 -12.53 -8.28
CA GLY A 32 -1.04 -11.88 -7.51
C GLY A 32 -0.61 -11.25 -6.18
N CYS A 33 0.64 -11.36 -5.77
CA CYS A 33 1.15 -10.67 -4.57
C CYS A 33 1.51 -9.23 -4.94
N ASP A 34 0.63 -8.28 -4.62
CA ASP A 34 0.95 -6.84 -4.63
C ASP A 34 1.93 -6.54 -3.48
N VAL A 35 3.18 -7.00 -3.65
CA VAL A 35 4.28 -6.64 -2.76
C VAL A 35 4.65 -5.20 -3.08
N GLN A 36 4.02 -4.26 -2.39
CA GLN A 36 4.35 -2.84 -2.52
C GLN A 36 5.74 -2.59 -1.97
N ARG A 37 6.73 -2.62 -2.86
CA ARG A 37 8.10 -2.25 -2.52
C ARG A 37 8.14 -0.81 -2.01
N ARG A 38 8.75 -0.61 -0.86
CA ARG A 38 9.03 0.71 -0.33
C ARG A 38 10.03 1.42 -1.23
N LYS A 39 9.62 2.48 -1.90
CA LYS A 39 10.49 3.29 -2.75
C LYS A 39 11.49 4.07 -1.89
N SER A 40 12.70 4.31 -2.40
CA SER A 40 13.69 5.17 -1.76
C SER A 40 13.28 6.66 -1.81
N ASP A 41 13.92 7.50 -0.99
CA ASP A 41 13.66 8.94 -0.98
C ASP A 41 14.01 9.57 -2.35
N ALA A 42 15.09 9.09 -2.98
CA ALA A 42 15.51 9.54 -4.30
C ALA A 42 14.51 9.14 -5.40
N GLU A 43 13.97 7.92 -5.36
CA GLU A 43 12.94 7.47 -6.31
C GLU A 43 11.63 8.25 -6.17
N LEU A 44 11.35 8.79 -4.98
CA LEU A 44 10.17 9.62 -4.72
C LEU A 44 10.43 11.11 -4.98
N GLY A 45 11.67 11.50 -5.22
CA GLY A 45 12.06 12.90 -5.41
C GLY A 45 11.79 13.77 -4.17
N LEU A 46 11.92 13.20 -2.96
CA LEU A 46 11.58 13.91 -1.74
C LEU A 46 12.60 15.00 -1.41
N ASN A 47 12.10 16.17 -1.02
CA ASN A 47 12.94 17.23 -0.46
C ASN A 47 13.29 16.93 1.03
N PRO A 48 14.25 17.67 1.65
CA PRO A 48 14.66 17.41 3.02
C PRO A 48 13.54 17.42 4.06
N GLN A 49 12.56 18.30 3.93
CA GLN A 49 11.41 18.35 4.81
C GLN A 49 10.54 17.11 4.68
N GLN A 50 10.26 16.68 3.46
CA GLN A 50 9.49 15.46 3.18
C GLN A 50 10.21 14.20 3.66
N ILE A 51 11.55 14.17 3.59
CA ILE A 51 12.36 13.08 4.15
C ILE A 51 12.23 13.03 5.67
N ALA A 52 12.28 14.18 6.35
CA ALA A 52 12.04 14.27 7.79
C ALA A 52 10.64 13.77 8.15
N GLY A 53 9.62 14.21 7.42
CA GLY A 53 8.23 13.75 7.60
C GLY A 53 8.06 12.25 7.33
N ARG A 54 8.74 11.72 6.31
CA ARG A 54 8.74 10.28 6.04
C ARG A 54 9.31 9.46 7.19
N LYS A 55 10.41 9.90 7.80
CA LYS A 55 10.98 9.22 8.98
C LYS A 55 9.99 9.16 10.14
N ILE A 56 9.25 10.25 10.37
CA ILE A 56 8.19 10.27 11.37
C ILE A 56 7.07 9.29 11.02
N TYR A 57 6.63 9.31 9.75
CA TYR A 57 5.61 8.41 9.24
C TYR A 57 5.99 6.94 9.42
N ASP A 58 7.20 6.57 9.03
CA ASP A 58 7.72 5.20 9.09
C ASP A 58 7.78 4.67 10.53
N ASN A 59 8.10 5.53 11.48
CA ASN A 59 8.22 5.15 12.89
C ASN A 59 6.86 5.09 13.62
N LEU A 60 5.94 5.99 13.31
CA LEU A 60 4.73 6.18 14.11
C LEU A 60 3.43 5.78 13.39
N CYS A 61 3.38 5.87 12.07
CA CYS A 61 2.14 5.79 11.28
C CYS A 61 2.05 4.52 10.42
N ASP A 62 3.17 4.08 9.80
CA ASP A 62 3.21 2.99 8.81
C ASP A 62 2.70 1.66 9.36
N ARG A 63 2.82 1.43 10.66
CA ARG A 63 2.28 0.23 11.31
C ARG A 63 0.77 0.07 11.10
N CYS A 64 0.04 1.18 11.11
CA CYS A 64 -1.41 1.19 11.01
C CYS A 64 -1.93 1.73 9.69
N HIS A 65 -1.17 2.57 9.00
CA HIS A 65 -1.58 3.26 7.78
C HIS A 65 -0.69 2.85 6.59
N ALA A 66 -1.31 2.33 5.52
CA ALA A 66 -0.58 2.03 4.29
C ALA A 66 -0.30 3.30 3.49
N PRO A 67 0.96 3.61 3.10
CA PRO A 67 1.27 4.84 2.35
C PRO A 67 0.88 4.77 0.89
N TYR A 68 1.06 3.62 0.24
CA TYR A 68 0.91 3.49 -1.22
C TYR A 68 -0.23 2.58 -1.67
N SER A 69 -0.73 1.70 -0.81
CA SER A 69 -1.86 0.82 -1.10
C SER A 69 -3.19 1.54 -0.92
N SER A 70 -4.15 1.29 -1.77
CA SER A 70 -5.54 1.72 -1.55
C SER A 70 -6.24 0.92 -0.44
N ARG A 71 -5.68 -0.24 -0.05
CA ARG A 71 -6.16 -1.01 1.10
C ARG A 71 -5.60 -0.38 2.38
N GLY A 72 -6.49 -0.12 3.35
CA GLY A 72 -6.09 0.23 4.71
C GLY A 72 -5.47 -0.97 5.43
N ARG A 73 -4.88 -0.70 6.59
CA ARG A 73 -4.44 -1.71 7.57
C ARG A 73 -5.37 -1.62 8.80
N GLN A 74 -4.82 -1.33 9.99
CA GLN A 74 -5.64 -1.02 11.17
C GLN A 74 -6.34 0.34 11.06
N GLY A 75 -5.73 1.28 10.32
CA GLY A 75 -6.28 2.57 9.95
C GLY A 75 -6.48 2.70 8.42
N PRO A 76 -7.13 3.77 7.97
CA PRO A 76 -7.33 4.02 6.55
C PRO A 76 -6.01 4.21 5.80
N SER A 77 -6.04 3.91 4.50
CA SER A 77 -4.91 4.18 3.60
C SER A 77 -4.61 5.67 3.52
N MET A 78 -3.32 6.02 3.53
CA MET A 78 -2.86 7.40 3.31
C MET A 78 -2.63 7.73 1.83
N LYS A 79 -2.70 6.75 0.94
CA LYS A 79 -2.56 6.98 -0.51
C LYS A 79 -3.57 8.03 -0.98
N GLY A 80 -3.07 9.16 -1.47
CA GLY A 80 -3.89 10.28 -1.94
C GLY A 80 -4.77 10.90 -0.86
N VAL A 81 -4.34 10.95 0.39
CA VAL A 81 -5.14 11.47 1.49
C VAL A 81 -5.63 12.90 1.22
N PHE A 82 -4.79 13.78 0.68
CA PHE A 82 -5.14 15.18 0.36
C PHE A 82 -5.78 15.36 -1.04
N ARG A 83 -5.84 14.29 -1.84
CA ARG A 83 -6.61 14.29 -3.10
C ARG A 83 -8.09 13.94 -2.90
N ARG A 84 -8.48 13.56 -1.70
CA ARG A 84 -9.87 13.27 -1.32
C ARG A 84 -10.55 14.52 -0.83
N GLN A 85 -11.83 14.63 -1.07
CA GLN A 85 -12.64 15.73 -0.52
C GLN A 85 -12.82 15.59 1.00
N TYR A 86 -12.97 14.34 1.47
CA TYR A 86 -13.24 14.03 2.87
C TYR A 86 -12.37 12.89 3.39
N LEU A 87 -12.04 12.94 4.67
CA LEU A 87 -11.36 11.87 5.38
C LEU A 87 -12.32 10.67 5.60
N PRO A 88 -11.93 9.43 5.23
CA PRO A 88 -12.86 8.30 5.16
C PRO A 88 -13.61 7.96 6.45
N MET A 89 -12.95 8.09 7.60
CA MET A 89 -13.51 7.66 8.89
C MET A 89 -14.27 8.76 9.63
N SER A 90 -14.10 10.00 9.24
CA SER A 90 -14.63 11.15 9.98
C SER A 90 -15.62 11.98 9.18
N GLY A 91 -15.60 11.89 7.85
CA GLY A 91 -16.35 12.79 6.97
C GLY A 91 -15.89 14.26 7.01
N MET A 92 -14.79 14.55 7.74
CA MET A 92 -14.22 15.91 7.78
C MET A 92 -13.46 16.20 6.48
N PRO A 93 -13.37 17.48 6.06
CA PRO A 93 -12.55 17.86 4.91
C PRO A 93 -11.11 17.33 5.02
N ALA A 94 -10.56 16.84 3.91
CA ALA A 94 -9.20 16.33 3.87
C ALA A 94 -8.23 17.49 3.59
N ASN A 95 -7.99 18.33 4.60
CA ASN A 95 -7.05 19.45 4.58
C ASN A 95 -6.06 19.36 5.74
N ASP A 96 -5.02 20.19 5.71
CA ASP A 96 -3.92 20.17 6.68
C ASP A 96 -4.42 20.39 8.12
N ASP A 97 -5.37 21.31 8.33
CA ASP A 97 -5.89 21.60 9.67
C ASP A 97 -6.57 20.36 10.26
N ARG A 98 -7.45 19.72 9.51
CA ARG A 98 -8.20 18.54 9.99
C ARG A 98 -7.31 17.30 10.15
N VAL A 99 -6.34 17.13 9.27
CA VAL A 99 -5.34 16.05 9.43
C VAL A 99 -4.45 16.34 10.64
N THR A 100 -4.04 17.58 10.87
CA THR A 100 -3.31 18.01 12.07
C THR A 100 -4.10 17.73 13.34
N ASP A 101 -5.38 18.10 13.39
CA ASP A 101 -6.26 17.85 14.52
C ASP A 101 -6.33 16.36 14.85
N VAL A 102 -6.51 15.51 13.82
CA VAL A 102 -6.54 14.05 14.00
C VAL A 102 -5.20 13.50 14.49
N ILE A 103 -4.07 14.00 13.98
CA ILE A 103 -2.75 13.60 14.44
C ILE A 103 -2.55 14.00 15.91
N ARG A 104 -2.88 15.23 16.29
CA ARG A 104 -2.68 15.74 17.64
C ARG A 104 -3.56 15.06 18.68
N MET A 105 -4.85 14.97 18.38
CA MET A 105 -5.85 14.53 19.34
C MET A 105 -6.09 13.03 19.31
N GLY A 106 -5.73 12.36 18.21
CA GLY A 106 -6.12 10.99 17.97
C GLY A 106 -7.59 10.87 17.58
N ARG A 107 -8.01 9.66 17.21
CA ARG A 107 -9.42 9.35 16.92
C ARG A 107 -9.69 7.86 17.00
N ASN A 108 -10.70 7.45 17.75
CA ASN A 108 -11.04 6.04 17.94
C ASN A 108 -9.81 5.24 18.48
N LYS A 109 -9.29 4.31 17.66
CA LYS A 109 -8.11 3.50 17.98
C LYS A 109 -6.77 4.18 17.66
N MET A 110 -6.78 5.33 16.96
CA MET A 110 -5.59 6.09 16.66
C MET A 110 -5.19 6.93 17.89
N PRO A 111 -3.99 6.75 18.44
CA PRO A 111 -3.52 7.58 19.55
C PRO A 111 -3.28 9.03 19.11
N GLY A 112 -3.38 9.97 20.04
CA GLY A 112 -2.96 11.34 19.83
C GLY A 112 -1.45 11.51 20.00
N TYR A 113 -0.86 12.40 19.22
CA TYR A 113 0.59 12.63 19.19
C TYR A 113 1.00 14.04 19.65
N SER A 114 0.09 14.81 20.28
CA SER A 114 0.36 16.17 20.74
C SER A 114 1.52 16.27 21.74
N GLN A 115 1.77 15.21 22.51
CA GLN A 115 2.89 15.14 23.46
C GLN A 115 4.17 14.51 22.87
N VAL A 116 4.10 13.98 21.66
CA VAL A 116 5.19 13.25 21.01
C VAL A 116 5.80 14.05 19.87
N LEU A 117 4.98 14.80 19.13
CA LEU A 117 5.38 15.58 17.96
C LEU A 117 5.21 17.07 18.25
N ASN A 118 6.29 17.84 18.02
CA ASN A 118 6.21 19.30 18.01
C ASN A 118 5.62 19.82 16.69
N GLN A 119 5.36 21.14 16.61
CA GLN A 119 4.75 21.76 15.43
C GLN A 119 5.56 21.55 14.14
N GLN A 120 6.88 21.66 14.21
CA GLN A 120 7.74 21.47 13.04
C GLN A 120 7.65 20.03 12.53
N GLN A 121 7.68 19.06 13.41
CA GLN A 121 7.53 17.64 13.06
C GLN A 121 6.17 17.32 12.43
N ILE A 122 5.11 17.99 12.89
CA ILE A 122 3.79 17.87 12.26
C ILE A 122 3.81 18.47 10.85
N ASN A 123 4.42 19.63 10.66
CA ASN A 123 4.57 20.27 9.36
C ASN A 123 5.38 19.38 8.38
N ASP A 124 6.45 18.77 8.87
CA ASP A 124 7.27 17.84 8.08
C ASP A 124 6.47 16.60 7.68
N LEU A 125 5.69 16.05 8.63
CA LEU A 125 4.81 14.91 8.38
C LEU A 125 3.75 15.24 7.32
N LEU A 126 3.10 16.41 7.41
CA LEU A 126 2.13 16.88 6.41
C LEU A 126 2.79 17.01 5.04
N ALA A 127 4.00 17.61 4.97
CA ALA A 127 4.75 17.73 3.72
C ALA A 127 5.00 16.36 3.06
N TYR A 128 5.28 15.32 3.85
CA TYR A 128 5.39 13.96 3.33
C TYR A 128 4.02 13.40 2.90
N LEU A 129 2.97 13.57 3.70
CA LEU A 129 1.63 13.07 3.38
C LEU A 129 1.07 13.65 2.07
N HIS A 130 1.45 14.86 1.71
CA HIS A 130 1.12 15.47 0.41
C HIS A 130 1.75 14.76 -0.79
N THR A 131 2.80 13.96 -0.58
CA THR A 131 3.44 13.18 -1.65
C THR A 131 2.75 11.84 -1.93
N LEU A 132 1.84 11.42 -1.07
CA LEU A 132 1.14 10.14 -1.17
C LEU A 132 -0.14 10.29 -2.02
#